data_eb1cc5929082bcdd0054ddb3cdf0e42b
#
_entry.id   eb1cc5929082bcdd0054ddb3cdf0e42b
#
_cell.length_a   1.000
_cell.length_b   1.000
_cell.length_c   1.000
_cell.angle_alpha   90.00
_cell.angle_beta   90.00
_cell.angle_gamma   90.00
#
_symmetry.space_group_name_H-M   'P 1'
#
loop_
_entity.id
_entity.type
_entity.pdbx_description
1 polymer ?
#
loop_
_entity_poly.entity_id
_entity_poly.type
_entity_poly.pdbx_seq_one_letter_code
_entity_poly.pdbx_strand_id
1 'polypeptide(L)'
;MRKVKISGIVVLSLFALSIAMPGFAAEGKEGRELVLLFTHDLHSYFLPHRILTPGGEQLQQGGYAKLANLLNEQRILHKNETLRIDAGDFAMGTLFHASFSEEAAELRLMGKMGYDVATLGNHDFDFHSAGLAAALQAARTKSKLLPALVASNVVFSKEKKEDDPLEQAFREYPVRDYTVVERNGLRIGIFGIMGRDAADDTPFAAPVK
;
A
#
# COMPACT_ATOMS: atom_id res chain seq x y z
N MET A 1 5.52 26.15 34.57
CA MET A 1 5.72 24.78 34.10
C MET A 1 4.89 24.58 32.81
N ARG A 2 5.54 24.61 31.66
CA ARG A 2 4.89 24.43 30.33
C ARG A 2 4.77 22.93 30.08
N LYS A 3 3.54 22.44 29.91
CA LYS A 3 3.29 21.07 29.46
C LYS A 3 3.66 20.97 27.99
N VAL A 4 4.69 20.19 27.67
CA VAL A 4 5.03 19.82 26.31
C VAL A 4 4.04 18.73 25.89
N LYS A 5 3.19 19.04 24.92
CA LYS A 5 2.39 18.03 24.21
C LYS A 5 3.31 17.31 23.23
N ILE A 6 3.60 16.06 23.50
CA ILE A 6 4.25 15.17 22.52
C ILE A 6 3.15 14.68 21.59
N SER A 7 3.09 15.25 20.37
CA SER A 7 2.32 14.70 19.26
C SER A 7 3.30 13.86 18.43
N GLY A 8 3.06 12.60 18.37
CA GLY A 8 3.92 11.67 17.63
C GLY A 8 3.72 10.22 18.08
N ILE A 9 2.46 9.81 18.24
CA ILE A 9 2.12 8.39 18.33
C ILE A 9 1.56 8.04 16.97
N VAL A 10 2.35 7.31 16.17
CA VAL A 10 1.81 6.55 15.04
C VAL A 10 1.03 5.41 15.67
N VAL A 11 -0.22 5.67 15.97
CA VAL A 11 -1.18 4.64 16.35
C VAL A 11 -1.59 3.99 15.05
N LEU A 12 -1.18 2.75 14.87
CA LEU A 12 -1.80 1.85 13.89
C LEU A 12 -3.26 1.69 14.33
N SER A 13 -4.12 2.61 13.93
CA SER A 13 -5.54 2.54 14.23
C SER A 13 -6.15 1.46 13.35
N LEU A 14 -6.34 0.28 13.92
CA LEU A 14 -7.27 -0.71 13.40
C LEU A 14 -8.68 -0.14 13.52
N PHE A 15 -9.14 0.56 12.48
CA PHE A 15 -10.54 0.90 12.36
C PHE A 15 -11.30 -0.32 11.83
N ALA A 16 -12.01 -1.01 12.72
CA ALA A 16 -13.10 -1.86 12.32
C ALA A 16 -14.28 -0.95 11.94
N LEU A 17 -14.42 -0.63 10.65
CA LEU A 17 -15.57 0.11 10.15
C LEU A 17 -16.69 -0.89 9.86
N SER A 18 -17.60 -1.09 10.82
CA SER A 18 -18.87 -1.78 10.57
C SER A 18 -19.83 -0.79 9.90
N ILE A 19 -19.90 -0.84 8.58
CA ILE A 19 -20.92 -0.12 7.81
C ILE A 19 -22.20 -0.96 7.87
N ALA A 20 -23.06 -0.63 8.83
CA ALA A 20 -24.47 -1.06 8.79
C ALA A 20 -25.18 -0.16 7.77
N MET A 21 -25.47 -0.66 6.58
CA MET A 21 -26.38 -0.01 5.65
C MET A 21 -27.83 -0.27 6.08
N PRO A 22 -28.61 0.75 6.47
CA PRO A 22 -30.03 0.56 6.69
C PRO A 22 -30.74 0.53 5.33
N GLY A 23 -31.40 -0.59 5.04
CA GLY A 23 -32.41 -0.56 4.00
C GLY A 23 -32.35 -1.61 2.90
N PHE A 24 -32.03 -2.87 3.21
CA PHE A 24 -32.54 -4.02 2.46
C PHE A 24 -32.66 -5.19 3.46
N ALA A 25 -33.74 -5.20 4.20
CA ALA A 25 -34.14 -6.38 4.96
C ALA A 25 -34.62 -7.44 3.96
N ALA A 26 -33.70 -8.26 3.47
CA ALA A 26 -34.01 -9.57 2.95
C ALA A 26 -34.10 -10.50 4.16
N GLU A 27 -35.27 -11.04 4.45
CA GLU A 27 -35.50 -12.02 5.51
C GLU A 27 -34.45 -13.13 5.46
N GLY A 28 -33.73 -13.34 6.57
CA GLY A 28 -33.06 -14.60 6.87
C GLY A 28 -31.63 -14.79 6.38
N LYS A 29 -30.88 -13.76 6.01
CA LYS A 29 -29.43 -13.89 5.76
C LYS A 29 -28.64 -13.32 6.94
N GLU A 30 -27.89 -14.18 7.63
CA GLU A 30 -26.84 -13.73 8.55
C GLU A 30 -25.98 -12.68 7.85
N GLY A 31 -25.72 -11.54 8.53
CA GLY A 31 -24.90 -10.47 7.98
C GLY A 31 -23.53 -11.00 7.62
N ARG A 32 -23.02 -10.67 6.44
CA ARG A 32 -21.66 -11.01 6.04
C ARG A 32 -20.69 -10.01 6.63
N GLU A 33 -19.68 -10.50 7.32
CA GLU A 33 -18.61 -9.68 7.88
C GLU A 33 -17.45 -9.61 6.90
N LEU A 34 -16.87 -8.43 6.76
CA LEU A 34 -15.62 -8.20 6.06
C LEU A 34 -14.71 -7.38 6.95
N VAL A 35 -13.49 -7.85 7.17
CA VAL A 35 -12.46 -7.11 7.89
C VAL A 35 -11.48 -6.49 6.90
N LEU A 36 -11.42 -5.17 6.88
CA LEU A 36 -10.47 -4.42 6.08
C LEU A 36 -9.22 -4.12 6.92
N LEU A 37 -8.07 -4.63 6.47
CA LEU A 37 -6.75 -4.31 7.01
C LEU A 37 -6.05 -3.41 6.01
N PHE A 38 -5.70 -2.21 6.42
CA PHE A 38 -5.03 -1.28 5.52
C PHE A 38 -3.77 -0.69 6.14
N THR A 39 -2.81 -0.41 5.27
CA THR A 39 -1.58 0.33 5.57
C THR A 39 -1.41 1.46 4.56
N HIS A 40 -0.54 2.39 4.89
CA HIS A 40 -0.02 3.44 4.02
C HIS A 40 1.35 3.87 4.53
N ASP A 41 2.13 4.56 3.71
CA ASP A 41 3.42 5.13 4.10
C ASP A 41 4.35 4.08 4.75
N LEU A 42 4.50 2.93 4.10
CA LEU A 42 5.40 1.87 4.58
C LEU A 42 6.89 2.24 4.42
N HIS A 43 7.20 3.09 3.44
CA HIS A 43 8.48 3.79 3.28
C HIS A 43 9.72 2.91 3.44
N SER A 44 9.72 1.71 2.86
CA SER A 44 10.85 0.76 2.93
C SER A 44 11.35 0.46 4.36
N TYR A 45 10.53 0.67 5.40
CA TYR A 45 10.90 0.38 6.77
C TYR A 45 10.88 -1.14 7.06
N PHE A 46 11.73 -1.89 6.36
CA PHE A 46 11.80 -3.35 6.47
C PHE A 46 12.23 -3.82 7.84
N LEU A 47 13.15 -3.10 8.48
CA LEU A 47 13.69 -3.45 9.78
C LEU A 47 13.00 -2.64 10.89
N PRO A 48 12.83 -3.24 12.07
CA PRO A 48 12.34 -2.51 13.22
C PRO A 48 13.38 -1.45 13.66
N HIS A 49 12.89 -0.32 14.14
CA HIS A 49 13.74 0.70 14.74
C HIS A 49 13.64 0.69 16.28
N ARG A 50 14.69 1.17 16.92
CA ARG A 50 14.72 1.28 18.38
C ARG A 50 14.03 2.57 18.81
N ILE A 51 13.18 2.45 19.80
CA ILE A 51 12.57 3.58 20.50
C ILE A 51 12.93 3.52 21.98
N LEU A 52 13.01 4.68 22.61
CA LEU A 52 13.11 4.80 24.06
C LEU A 52 11.72 5.18 24.60
N THR A 53 11.22 4.40 25.53
CA THR A 53 10.00 4.76 26.26
C THR A 53 10.28 5.93 27.20
N PRO A 54 9.26 6.66 27.66
CA PRO A 54 9.43 7.70 28.69
C PRO A 54 10.09 7.17 29.98
N GLY A 55 10.02 5.86 30.26
CA GLY A 55 10.67 5.19 31.38
C GLY A 55 12.13 4.75 31.11
N GLY A 56 12.69 5.07 29.93
CA GLY A 56 14.06 4.71 29.57
C GLY A 56 14.24 3.28 29.05
N GLU A 57 13.17 2.53 28.86
CA GLU A 57 13.21 1.20 28.30
C GLU A 57 13.44 1.24 26.78
N GLN A 58 14.32 0.40 26.25
CA GLN A 58 14.52 0.26 24.82
C GLN A 58 13.56 -0.78 24.25
N LEU A 59 12.73 -0.36 23.30
CA LEU A 59 11.84 -1.24 22.57
C LEU A 59 12.19 -1.24 21.07
N GLN A 60 11.82 -2.31 20.38
CA GLN A 60 11.86 -2.40 18.94
C GLN A 60 10.45 -2.22 18.36
N GLN A 61 10.26 -1.22 17.51
CA GLN A 61 8.98 -0.89 16.88
C GLN A 61 9.06 -1.05 15.37
N GLY A 62 7.93 -1.44 14.76
CA GLY A 62 7.79 -1.53 13.30
C GLY A 62 8.51 -2.73 12.68
N GLY A 63 8.81 -2.60 11.40
CA GLY A 63 9.42 -3.62 10.56
C GLY A 63 8.43 -4.58 9.93
N TYR A 64 8.70 -4.97 8.67
CA TYR A 64 7.80 -5.80 7.87
C TYR A 64 7.56 -7.19 8.47
N ALA A 65 8.52 -7.76 9.19
CA ALA A 65 8.32 -9.06 9.84
C ALA A 65 7.24 -9.00 10.92
N LYS A 66 7.21 -7.95 11.74
CA LYS A 66 6.16 -7.75 12.75
C LYS A 66 4.81 -7.45 12.10
N LEU A 67 4.82 -6.61 11.06
CA LEU A 67 3.61 -6.31 10.30
C LEU A 67 3.04 -7.58 9.66
N ALA A 68 3.87 -8.40 9.02
CA ALA A 68 3.47 -9.68 8.44
C ALA A 68 2.81 -10.61 9.46
N ASN A 69 3.41 -10.70 10.66
CA ASN A 69 2.85 -11.51 11.74
C ASN A 69 1.48 -11.01 12.16
N LEU A 70 1.35 -9.70 12.40
CA LEU A 70 0.08 -9.06 12.78
C LEU A 70 -1.01 -9.29 11.72
N LEU A 71 -0.70 -9.05 10.44
CA LEU A 71 -1.61 -9.29 9.33
C LEU A 71 -2.06 -10.76 9.25
N ASN A 72 -1.15 -11.69 9.53
CA ASN A 72 -1.46 -13.10 9.54
C ASN A 72 -2.32 -13.50 10.74
N GLU A 73 -2.04 -12.97 11.93
CA GLU A 73 -2.87 -13.18 13.12
C GLU A 73 -4.31 -12.70 12.88
N GLN A 74 -4.48 -11.52 12.33
CA GLN A 74 -5.80 -10.99 12.00
C GLN A 74 -6.53 -11.85 10.95
N ARG A 75 -5.81 -12.33 9.93
CA ARG A 75 -6.36 -13.23 8.94
C ARG A 75 -6.89 -14.54 9.56
N ILE A 76 -6.14 -15.11 10.50
CA ILE A 76 -6.54 -16.33 11.20
C ILE A 76 -7.74 -16.06 12.10
N LEU A 77 -7.70 -14.97 12.87
CA LEU A 77 -8.76 -14.56 13.79
C LEU A 77 -10.11 -14.40 13.05
N HIS A 78 -10.08 -13.81 11.86
CA HIS A 78 -11.25 -13.56 11.04
C HIS A 78 -11.46 -14.62 9.94
N LYS A 79 -10.99 -15.85 10.13
CA LYS A 79 -11.24 -17.02 9.26
C LYS A 79 -10.95 -16.77 7.77
N ASN A 80 -9.92 -15.99 7.47
CA ASN A 80 -9.53 -15.56 6.11
C ASN A 80 -10.52 -14.60 5.40
N GLU A 81 -11.45 -14.00 6.10
CA GLU A 81 -12.41 -13.02 5.57
C GLU A 81 -11.85 -11.58 5.64
N THR A 82 -10.54 -11.46 5.55
CA THR A 82 -9.83 -10.18 5.54
C THR A 82 -9.52 -9.74 4.12
N LEU A 83 -9.59 -8.44 3.88
CA LEU A 83 -9.09 -7.77 2.70
C LEU A 83 -7.91 -6.88 3.13
N ARG A 84 -6.72 -7.07 2.52
CA ARG A 84 -5.50 -6.33 2.85
C ARG A 84 -5.18 -5.37 1.73
N ILE A 85 -5.15 -4.10 2.04
CA ILE A 85 -4.86 -3.05 1.07
C ILE A 85 -3.75 -2.12 1.58
N ASP A 86 -3.03 -1.52 0.64
CA ASP A 86 -2.05 -0.48 0.91
C ASP A 86 -2.39 0.78 0.11
N ALA A 87 -2.33 1.93 0.76
CA ALA A 87 -2.73 3.21 0.18
C ALA A 87 -1.56 4.01 -0.41
N GLY A 88 -0.43 3.36 -0.69
CA GLY A 88 0.72 3.96 -1.37
C GLY A 88 1.82 4.45 -0.43
N ASP A 89 2.85 5.05 -1.03
CA ASP A 89 4.11 5.44 -0.38
C ASP A 89 4.80 4.25 0.30
N PHE A 90 4.84 3.12 -0.42
CA PHE A 90 5.55 1.95 0.08
C PHE A 90 7.07 2.04 -0.11
N ALA A 91 7.54 2.85 -1.07
CA ALA A 91 8.96 3.13 -1.31
C ALA A 91 9.46 4.35 -0.51
N MET A 92 10.77 4.62 -0.56
CA MET A 92 11.49 5.70 0.11
C MET A 92 11.50 5.56 1.66
N GLY A 93 12.34 6.32 2.35
CA GLY A 93 12.39 6.43 3.81
C GLY A 93 13.55 5.74 4.49
N THR A 94 14.13 4.70 3.89
CA THR A 94 15.33 4.02 4.40
C THR A 94 16.36 3.76 3.31
N LEU A 95 17.56 3.28 3.68
CA LEU A 95 18.60 2.91 2.70
C LEU A 95 18.18 1.80 1.74
N PHE A 96 17.17 1.00 2.09
CA PHE A 96 16.66 -0.06 1.21
C PHE A 96 16.03 0.49 -0.06
N HIS A 97 15.52 1.72 -0.02
CA HIS A 97 15.01 2.43 -1.19
C HIS A 97 16.02 2.51 -2.35
N ALA A 98 17.31 2.57 -2.05
CA ALA A 98 18.35 2.62 -3.09
C ALA A 98 18.30 1.44 -4.07
N SER A 99 17.75 0.30 -3.66
CA SER A 99 17.58 -0.88 -4.51
C SER A 99 16.16 -1.04 -5.10
N PHE A 100 15.28 -0.06 -4.90
CA PHE A 100 13.87 -0.15 -5.30
C PHE A 100 13.70 -0.49 -6.78
N SER A 101 14.34 0.26 -7.67
CA SER A 101 14.22 0.06 -9.12
C SER A 101 14.75 -1.30 -9.59
N GLU A 102 15.73 -1.87 -8.90
CA GLU A 102 16.37 -3.13 -9.29
C GLU A 102 15.72 -4.34 -8.64
N GLU A 103 15.31 -4.22 -7.37
CA GLU A 103 14.83 -5.32 -6.57
C GLU A 103 13.34 -5.32 -6.30
N ALA A 104 12.70 -4.14 -6.32
CA ALA A 104 11.29 -3.96 -5.95
C ALA A 104 10.91 -4.75 -4.68
N ALA A 105 11.79 -4.67 -3.67
CA ALA A 105 11.67 -5.48 -2.46
C ALA A 105 10.36 -5.19 -1.72
N GLU A 106 9.89 -3.95 -1.77
CA GLU A 106 8.62 -3.47 -1.21
C GLU A 106 7.44 -4.28 -1.75
N LEU A 107 7.23 -4.25 -3.06
CA LEU A 107 6.13 -4.97 -3.73
C LEU A 107 6.22 -6.48 -3.55
N ARG A 108 7.43 -7.05 -3.60
CA ARG A 108 7.67 -8.47 -3.41
C ARG A 108 7.38 -8.92 -1.98
N LEU A 109 7.74 -8.12 -0.98
CA LEU A 109 7.44 -8.38 0.43
C LEU A 109 5.95 -8.18 0.71
N MET A 110 5.31 -7.16 0.15
CA MET A 110 3.86 -6.97 0.23
C MET A 110 3.12 -8.19 -0.32
N GLY A 111 3.53 -8.69 -1.47
CA GLY A 111 2.96 -9.93 -2.02
C GLY A 111 3.13 -11.14 -1.08
N LYS A 112 4.30 -11.30 -0.45
CA LYS A 112 4.53 -12.34 0.56
C LYS A 112 3.72 -12.15 1.83
N MET A 113 3.47 -10.91 2.23
CA MET A 113 2.59 -10.57 3.36
C MET A 113 1.12 -10.75 3.01
N GLY A 114 0.80 -11.05 1.74
CA GLY A 114 -0.55 -11.33 1.27
C GLY A 114 -1.42 -10.09 1.12
N TYR A 115 -0.84 -8.96 0.74
CA TYR A 115 -1.63 -7.81 0.29
C TYR A 115 -2.39 -8.17 -0.98
N ASP A 116 -3.66 -7.84 -0.98
CA ASP A 116 -4.56 -8.07 -2.11
C ASP A 116 -4.43 -6.97 -3.16
N VAL A 117 -4.42 -5.72 -2.70
CA VAL A 117 -4.39 -4.53 -3.56
C VAL A 117 -3.49 -3.47 -2.94
N ALA A 118 -2.78 -2.73 -3.79
CA ALA A 118 -2.08 -1.52 -3.41
C ALA A 118 -2.34 -0.41 -4.43
N THR A 119 -2.16 0.84 -4.02
CA THR A 119 -2.08 1.98 -4.94
C THR A 119 -0.68 2.57 -4.90
N LEU A 120 -0.45 3.59 -5.71
CA LEU A 120 0.78 4.36 -5.71
C LEU A 120 0.61 5.63 -4.87
N GLY A 121 1.68 6.03 -4.19
CA GLY A 121 1.82 7.34 -3.58
C GLY A 121 2.86 8.19 -4.32
N ASN A 122 3.12 9.38 -3.81
CA ASN A 122 4.06 10.31 -4.45
C ASN A 122 5.50 9.81 -4.38
N HIS A 123 5.92 9.23 -3.28
CA HIS A 123 7.29 8.72 -3.12
C HIS A 123 7.63 7.47 -3.92
N ASP A 124 6.65 6.77 -4.46
CA ASP A 124 6.90 5.67 -5.38
C ASP A 124 7.47 6.14 -6.73
N PHE A 125 7.42 7.46 -6.99
CA PHE A 125 8.02 8.11 -8.16
C PHE A 125 9.38 8.78 -7.90
N ASP A 126 9.97 8.66 -6.74
CA ASP A 126 11.24 9.36 -6.39
C ASP A 126 12.41 9.02 -7.33
N PHE A 127 12.40 7.84 -7.95
CA PHE A 127 13.34 7.48 -9.03
C PHE A 127 12.81 7.78 -10.43
N HIS A 128 11.92 8.76 -10.57
CA HIS A 128 11.25 9.11 -11.82
C HIS A 128 10.38 7.98 -12.41
N SER A 129 9.69 8.29 -13.49
CA SER A 129 8.89 7.31 -14.23
C SER A 129 9.71 6.09 -14.64
N ALA A 130 10.97 6.29 -15.05
CA ALA A 130 11.85 5.21 -15.45
C ALA A 130 12.21 4.26 -14.29
N GLY A 131 12.43 4.79 -13.08
CA GLY A 131 12.75 3.99 -11.91
C GLY A 131 11.56 3.16 -11.43
N LEU A 132 10.36 3.74 -11.43
CA LEU A 132 9.13 3.00 -11.12
C LEU A 132 8.86 1.91 -12.19
N ALA A 133 9.06 2.21 -13.48
CA ALA A 133 8.94 1.23 -14.55
C ALA A 133 9.87 0.03 -14.33
N ALA A 134 11.14 0.30 -13.99
CA ALA A 134 12.11 -0.75 -13.67
C ALA A 134 11.70 -1.57 -12.45
N ALA A 135 11.20 -0.92 -11.39
CA ALA A 135 10.70 -1.61 -10.19
C ALA A 135 9.52 -2.54 -10.50
N LEU A 136 8.53 -2.09 -11.28
CA LEU A 136 7.39 -2.92 -11.68
C LEU A 136 7.85 -4.14 -12.50
N GLN A 137 8.79 -3.94 -13.41
CA GLN A 137 9.39 -5.04 -14.20
C GLN A 137 10.18 -6.01 -13.32
N ALA A 138 10.99 -5.49 -12.38
CA ALA A 138 11.73 -6.31 -11.43
C ALA A 138 10.80 -7.12 -10.53
N ALA A 139 9.72 -6.52 -10.03
CA ALA A 139 8.72 -7.21 -9.23
C ALA A 139 8.14 -8.41 -9.96
N ARG A 140 7.68 -8.22 -11.20
CA ARG A 140 7.13 -9.30 -12.04
C ARG A 140 8.14 -10.42 -12.33
N THR A 141 9.37 -10.04 -12.62
CA THR A 141 10.41 -11.00 -12.98
C THR A 141 10.84 -11.85 -11.78
N LYS A 142 10.90 -11.21 -10.59
CA LYS A 142 11.48 -11.82 -9.37
C LYS A 142 10.44 -12.43 -8.43
N SER A 143 9.14 -12.19 -8.65
CA SER A 143 8.08 -12.73 -7.76
C SER A 143 6.84 -13.14 -8.55
N LYS A 144 6.22 -14.23 -8.08
CA LYS A 144 4.88 -14.65 -8.51
C LYS A 144 3.78 -14.16 -7.59
N LEU A 145 4.15 -13.69 -6.40
CA LEU A 145 3.24 -13.19 -5.39
C LEU A 145 3.39 -11.67 -5.32
N LEU A 146 2.42 -10.97 -5.85
CA LEU A 146 2.39 -9.51 -5.92
C LEU A 146 0.98 -9.02 -5.62
N PRO A 147 0.80 -7.84 -4.98
CA PRO A 147 -0.51 -7.22 -4.88
C PRO A 147 -0.99 -6.76 -6.27
N ALA A 148 -2.29 -6.72 -6.48
CA ALA A 148 -2.83 -5.99 -7.61
C ALA A 148 -2.57 -4.49 -7.40
N LEU A 149 -2.10 -3.78 -8.43
CA LEU A 149 -1.94 -2.33 -8.36
C LEU A 149 -3.13 -1.63 -9.03
N VAL A 150 -3.63 -0.59 -8.38
CA VAL A 150 -4.68 0.29 -8.90
C VAL A 150 -4.20 1.74 -8.89
N ALA A 151 -4.40 2.45 -10.02
CA ALA A 151 -4.01 3.85 -10.17
C ALA A 151 -4.98 4.52 -11.15
N SER A 152 -6.10 5.02 -10.62
CA SER A 152 -7.26 5.44 -11.43
C SER A 152 -7.11 6.80 -12.09
N ASN A 153 -6.25 7.66 -11.56
CA ASN A 153 -6.08 9.03 -12.04
C ASN A 153 -4.68 9.35 -12.56
N VAL A 154 -3.88 8.33 -12.84
CA VAL A 154 -2.59 8.50 -13.50
C VAL A 154 -2.80 8.70 -15.00
N VAL A 155 -2.25 9.77 -15.56
CA VAL A 155 -2.37 10.11 -16.97
C VAL A 155 -0.97 10.22 -17.60
N PHE A 156 -0.74 9.42 -18.64
CA PHE A 156 0.51 9.43 -19.42
C PHE A 156 0.48 10.53 -20.49
N SER A 157 1.65 11.10 -20.78
CA SER A 157 1.79 12.12 -21.81
C SER A 157 1.62 11.52 -23.22
N LYS A 158 0.88 12.22 -24.07
CA LYS A 158 0.79 11.84 -25.49
C LYS A 158 1.91 12.47 -26.36
N GLU A 159 2.59 13.47 -25.82
CA GLU A 159 3.57 14.27 -26.55
C GLU A 159 5.01 13.93 -26.16
N LYS A 160 5.21 13.62 -24.90
CA LYS A 160 6.52 13.30 -24.33
C LYS A 160 6.67 11.80 -24.18
N LYS A 161 7.86 11.29 -24.42
CA LYS A 161 8.15 9.85 -24.41
C LYS A 161 8.89 9.38 -23.15
N GLU A 162 9.17 10.28 -22.25
CA GLU A 162 9.89 9.98 -21.02
C GLU A 162 9.12 9.03 -20.09
N ASP A 163 7.79 9.00 -20.20
CA ASP A 163 6.90 8.11 -19.44
C ASP A 163 6.41 6.88 -20.23
N ASP A 164 6.72 6.73 -21.53
CA ASP A 164 6.39 5.56 -22.32
C ASP A 164 6.84 4.23 -21.65
N PRO A 165 8.04 4.12 -21.06
CA PRO A 165 8.46 2.91 -20.36
C PRO A 165 7.56 2.58 -19.16
N LEU A 166 7.07 3.59 -18.42
CA LEU A 166 6.17 3.39 -17.29
C LEU A 166 4.77 2.98 -17.76
N GLU A 167 4.27 3.61 -18.83
CA GLU A 167 3.00 3.21 -19.44
C GLU A 167 3.05 1.74 -19.91
N GLN A 168 4.17 1.31 -20.49
CA GLN A 168 4.37 -0.10 -20.84
C GLN A 168 4.42 -0.99 -19.59
N ALA A 169 5.15 -0.59 -18.56
CA ALA A 169 5.24 -1.35 -17.31
C ALA A 169 3.88 -1.48 -16.62
N PHE A 170 3.02 -0.46 -16.68
CA PHE A 170 1.64 -0.52 -16.19
C PHE A 170 0.82 -1.59 -16.91
N ARG A 171 0.95 -1.67 -18.24
CA ARG A 171 0.28 -2.73 -19.01
C ARG A 171 0.78 -4.12 -18.66
N GLU A 172 2.05 -4.23 -18.39
CA GLU A 172 2.69 -5.52 -18.11
C GLU A 172 2.50 -6.01 -16.67
N TYR A 173 2.43 -5.17 -15.67
CA TYR A 173 2.29 -5.53 -14.25
C TYR A 173 0.93 -6.14 -13.87
N PRO A 174 -0.22 -6.04 -14.43
CA PRO A 174 -0.99 -4.94 -15.01
C PRO A 174 -1.55 -3.99 -13.93
N VAL A 175 -1.16 -2.74 -13.97
CA VAL A 175 -1.79 -1.69 -13.16
C VAL A 175 -3.14 -1.34 -13.80
N ARG A 176 -4.17 -1.15 -12.98
CA ARG A 176 -5.55 -0.95 -13.45
C ARG A 176 -6.18 0.29 -12.83
N ASP A 177 -7.20 0.84 -13.49
CA ASP A 177 -8.00 1.91 -12.90
C ASP A 177 -8.76 1.43 -11.67
N TYR A 178 -9.20 0.17 -11.69
CA TYR A 178 -9.86 -0.47 -10.55
C TYR A 178 -9.71 -1.99 -10.61
N THR A 179 -9.95 -2.64 -9.49
CA THR A 179 -10.05 -4.10 -9.42
C THR A 179 -11.28 -4.51 -8.61
N VAL A 180 -11.73 -5.74 -8.81
CA VAL A 180 -12.81 -6.34 -8.01
C VAL A 180 -12.25 -7.56 -7.30
N VAL A 181 -12.37 -7.55 -5.98
CA VAL A 181 -11.96 -8.66 -5.12
C VAL A 181 -13.20 -9.32 -4.51
N GLU A 182 -13.20 -10.64 -4.46
CA GLU A 182 -14.26 -11.39 -3.78
C GLU A 182 -13.78 -11.84 -2.41
N ARG A 183 -14.55 -11.52 -1.36
CA ARG A 183 -14.33 -11.99 0.00
C ARG A 183 -15.69 -12.27 0.67
N ASN A 184 -15.79 -13.40 1.32
CA ASN A 184 -17.01 -13.82 2.03
C ASN A 184 -18.29 -13.69 1.17
N GLY A 185 -18.17 -13.99 -0.15
CA GLY A 185 -19.24 -13.83 -1.12
C GLY A 185 -19.65 -12.37 -1.42
N LEU A 186 -18.86 -11.39 -0.93
CA LEU A 186 -18.98 -9.98 -1.30
C LEU A 186 -18.08 -9.67 -2.49
N ARG A 187 -18.59 -8.94 -3.46
CA ARG A 187 -17.80 -8.37 -4.55
C ARG A 187 -17.48 -6.92 -4.21
N ILE A 188 -16.20 -6.63 -4.07
CA ILE A 188 -15.68 -5.35 -3.57
C ILE A 188 -14.90 -4.69 -4.69
N GLY A 189 -15.40 -3.56 -5.20
CA GLY A 189 -14.68 -2.71 -6.14
C GLY A 189 -13.68 -1.82 -5.40
N ILE A 190 -12.44 -1.79 -5.87
CA ILE A 190 -11.35 -1.01 -5.29
C ILE A 190 -10.71 -0.19 -6.40
N PHE A 191 -10.55 1.09 -6.18
CA PHE A 191 -9.83 2.01 -7.04
C PHE A 191 -8.84 2.83 -6.22
N GLY A 192 -7.77 3.31 -6.84
CA GLY A 192 -6.73 4.11 -6.19
C GLY A 192 -6.68 5.51 -6.79
N ILE A 193 -6.68 6.52 -5.94
CA ILE A 193 -6.57 7.92 -6.35
C ILE A 193 -5.40 8.55 -5.58
N MET A 194 -4.45 9.12 -6.30
CA MET A 194 -3.48 10.04 -5.71
C MET A 194 -4.13 11.40 -5.46
N GLY A 195 -3.77 12.02 -4.35
CA GLY A 195 -4.26 13.34 -3.99
C GLY A 195 -3.96 14.38 -5.07
N ARG A 196 -4.75 15.46 -5.06
CA ARG A 196 -4.59 16.54 -6.03
C ARG A 196 -3.23 17.22 -5.96
N ASP A 197 -2.66 17.27 -4.76
CA ASP A 197 -1.38 17.91 -4.47
C ASP A 197 -0.18 16.97 -4.75
N ALA A 198 -0.44 15.69 -5.01
CA ALA A 198 0.62 14.70 -5.26
C ALA A 198 1.54 15.09 -6.43
N ALA A 199 1.02 15.75 -7.45
CA ALA A 199 1.83 16.23 -8.58
C ALA A 199 2.80 17.34 -8.17
N ASP A 200 2.44 18.18 -7.20
CA ASP A 200 3.29 19.24 -6.67
C ASP A 200 4.35 18.67 -5.72
N ASP A 201 3.99 17.63 -4.96
CA ASP A 201 4.86 16.92 -4.03
C ASP A 201 5.78 15.90 -4.73
N THR A 202 5.56 15.66 -6.04
CA THR A 202 6.30 14.66 -6.82
C THR A 202 6.77 15.24 -8.16
N PRO A 203 7.70 16.21 -8.15
CA PRO A 203 8.21 16.79 -9.39
C PRO A 203 8.91 15.75 -10.28
N PHE A 204 9.32 14.62 -9.70
CA PHE A 204 9.99 13.51 -10.39
C PHE A 204 9.04 12.61 -11.18
N ALA A 205 7.74 12.69 -10.98
CA ALA A 205 6.75 11.95 -11.76
C ALA A 205 6.58 12.51 -13.19
N ALA A 206 6.95 13.78 -13.42
CA ALA A 206 6.78 14.38 -14.74
C ALA A 206 7.41 13.52 -15.86
N PRO A 207 6.74 13.39 -17.03
CA PRO A 207 5.52 14.08 -17.47
C PRO A 207 4.19 13.42 -17.09
N VAL A 208 4.20 12.38 -16.26
CA VAL A 208 2.98 11.76 -15.73
C VAL A 208 2.19 12.77 -14.89
N LYS A 209 0.87 12.71 -15.00
CA LYS A 209 -0.07 13.55 -14.26
C LYS A 209 -1.09 12.71 -13.52
#